data_7922696a219b15c4b7bede01349a67f3
#
_entry.id   7922696a219b15c4b7bede01349a67f3
#
_cell.length_a   1.000
_cell.length_b   1.000
_cell.length_c   1.000
_cell.angle_alpha   90.00
_cell.angle_beta   90.00
_cell.angle_gamma   90.00
#
_symmetry.space_group_name_H-M   'P 1'
#
loop_
_entity.id
_entity.type
_entity.pdbx_description
1 polymer ?
#
loop_
_entity_poly.entity_id
_entity_poly.type
_entity_poly.pdbx_seq_one_letter_code
_entity_poly.pdbx_strand_id
1 'polypeptide(L)'
;MKILIIRHGEPDYSIDSLTEKGWREAEILADRLEKAHVRDFYVSPMGRARATAKPTLERLHREAEVLDWLHEFRGYAVDPFTGERRCPWNLAPQYWTKQADLYDPEAWRTHSIYAAGTVGRVYDETVAGLDALLARYGYVRDGKIYRYEESNSATIALFCHFGLGMAMISHLIGVSLTALW
;
A
#
# COMPACT_ATOMS: atom_id res chain seq x y z
N MET A 1 -1.40 7.16 17.19
CA MET A 1 -2.16 6.27 16.29
C MET A 1 -1.26 5.19 15.71
N LYS A 2 -1.78 4.00 15.41
CA LYS A 2 -1.06 2.91 14.79
C LYS A 2 -1.75 2.52 13.47
N ILE A 3 -0.98 2.29 12.41
CA ILE A 3 -1.49 1.85 11.11
C ILE A 3 -0.91 0.46 10.83
N LEU A 4 -1.77 -0.52 10.59
CA LEU A 4 -1.39 -1.86 10.14
C LEU A 4 -1.63 -1.94 8.64
N ILE A 5 -0.56 -1.96 7.84
CA ILE A 5 -0.62 -2.16 6.40
C ILE A 5 -0.48 -3.66 6.15
N ILE A 6 -1.51 -4.28 5.63
CA ILE A 6 -1.64 -5.73 5.51
C ILE A 6 -1.73 -6.08 4.03
N ARG A 7 -0.70 -6.74 3.51
CA ARG A 7 -0.75 -7.31 2.17
C ARG A 7 -1.64 -8.55 2.17
N HIS A 8 -2.39 -8.75 1.07
CA HIS A 8 -3.16 -9.98 0.87
C HIS A 8 -2.28 -11.24 0.97
N GLY A 9 -2.86 -12.36 1.40
CA GLY A 9 -2.25 -13.69 1.40
C GLY A 9 -1.92 -14.17 -0.02
N GLU A 10 -1.33 -15.37 -0.13
CA GLU A 10 -0.95 -15.91 -1.44
C GLU A 10 -2.14 -15.96 -2.39
N PRO A 11 -2.08 -15.22 -3.54
CA PRO A 11 -3.25 -15.02 -4.39
C PRO A 11 -3.42 -16.14 -5.42
N ASP A 12 -4.66 -16.47 -5.70
CA ASP A 12 -5.08 -17.08 -6.95
C ASP A 12 -5.62 -15.98 -7.87
N TYR A 13 -4.80 -15.55 -8.81
CA TYR A 13 -5.17 -14.48 -9.75
C TYR A 13 -6.25 -14.88 -10.76
N SER A 14 -6.51 -16.19 -10.96
CA SER A 14 -7.53 -16.65 -11.91
C SER A 14 -8.95 -16.34 -11.45
N ILE A 15 -9.15 -16.23 -10.14
CA ILE A 15 -10.45 -15.96 -9.50
C ILE A 15 -10.43 -14.72 -8.60
N ASP A 16 -9.32 -13.94 -8.62
CA ASP A 16 -9.04 -12.81 -7.71
C ASP A 16 -9.35 -13.13 -6.24
N SER A 17 -8.85 -14.29 -5.78
CA SER A 17 -9.02 -14.77 -4.41
C SER A 17 -7.69 -15.29 -3.85
N LEU A 18 -7.73 -16.21 -2.90
CA LEU A 18 -6.56 -16.82 -2.28
C LEU A 18 -6.42 -18.28 -2.67
N THR A 19 -5.18 -18.76 -2.77
CA THR A 19 -4.87 -20.18 -2.80
C THR A 19 -5.22 -20.84 -1.46
N GLU A 20 -5.19 -22.15 -1.40
CA GLU A 20 -5.36 -22.90 -0.13
C GLU A 20 -4.34 -22.43 0.94
N LYS A 21 -3.10 -22.15 0.53
CA LYS A 21 -2.07 -21.60 1.40
C LYS A 21 -2.42 -20.18 1.85
N GLY A 22 -2.88 -19.32 0.92
CA GLY A 22 -3.32 -17.96 1.22
C GLY A 22 -4.47 -17.92 2.22
N TRP A 23 -5.40 -18.86 2.18
CA TRP A 23 -6.45 -18.99 3.18
C TRP A 23 -5.90 -19.35 4.56
N ARG A 24 -4.93 -20.27 4.64
CA ARG A 24 -4.25 -20.58 5.91
C ARG A 24 -3.48 -19.38 6.47
N GLU A 25 -2.84 -18.59 5.59
CA GLU A 25 -2.19 -17.34 5.99
C GLU A 25 -3.19 -16.33 6.57
N ALA A 26 -4.37 -16.19 5.97
CA ALA A 26 -5.44 -15.30 6.44
C ALA A 26 -5.99 -15.76 7.82
N GLU A 27 -6.11 -17.05 8.07
CA GLU A 27 -6.52 -17.59 9.37
C GLU A 27 -5.48 -17.29 10.47
N ILE A 28 -4.19 -17.50 10.18
CA ILE A 28 -3.10 -17.17 11.12
C ILE A 28 -3.05 -15.67 11.40
N LEU A 29 -3.31 -14.85 10.39
CA LEU A 29 -3.40 -13.40 10.56
C LEU A 29 -4.56 -13.02 11.48
N ALA A 30 -5.72 -13.69 11.36
CA ALA A 30 -6.87 -13.46 12.22
C ALA A 30 -6.54 -13.69 13.69
N ASP A 31 -5.80 -14.77 14.05
CA ASP A 31 -5.34 -15.04 15.42
C ASP A 31 -4.51 -13.88 16.03
N ARG A 32 -3.79 -13.15 15.19
CA ARG A 32 -2.99 -11.99 15.61
C ARG A 32 -3.85 -10.73 15.75
N LEU A 33 -4.77 -10.52 14.81
CA LEU A 33 -5.58 -9.30 14.76
C LEU A 33 -6.67 -9.29 15.86
N GLU A 34 -7.14 -10.44 16.32
CA GLU A 34 -8.02 -10.55 17.49
C GLU A 34 -7.40 -9.87 18.74
N LYS A 35 -6.07 -9.93 18.87
CA LYS A 35 -5.32 -9.37 20.00
C LYS A 35 -4.85 -7.93 19.78
N ALA A 36 -5.02 -7.40 18.57
CA ALA A 36 -4.44 -6.10 18.18
C ALA A 36 -5.32 -4.90 18.56
N HIS A 37 -6.53 -5.12 19.07
CA HIS A 37 -7.51 -4.07 19.41
C HIS A 37 -7.70 -3.04 18.27
N VAL A 38 -7.93 -3.56 17.06
CA VAL A 38 -8.14 -2.72 15.88
C VAL A 38 -9.47 -1.99 16.00
N ARG A 39 -9.43 -0.66 15.90
CA ARG A 39 -10.61 0.18 15.96
C ARG A 39 -11.41 0.16 14.67
N ASP A 40 -10.74 0.35 13.53
CA ASP A 40 -11.40 0.41 12.23
C ASP A 40 -10.64 -0.43 11.19
N PHE A 41 -11.42 -1.09 10.34
CA PHE A 41 -10.91 -1.94 9.27
C PHE A 41 -11.24 -1.33 7.91
N TYR A 42 -10.26 -1.28 7.04
CA TYR A 42 -10.37 -0.83 5.66
C TYR A 42 -9.86 -1.90 4.72
N VAL A 43 -10.49 -2.02 3.57
CA VAL A 43 -10.14 -3.08 2.62
C VAL A 43 -10.17 -2.58 1.17
N SER A 44 -9.22 -3.08 0.39
CA SER A 44 -9.20 -2.93 -1.07
C SER A 44 -10.48 -3.52 -1.70
N PRO A 45 -10.98 -2.95 -2.81
CA PRO A 45 -12.07 -3.53 -3.56
C PRO A 45 -11.73 -4.90 -4.19
N MET A 46 -10.44 -5.28 -4.27
CA MET A 46 -9.99 -6.50 -4.94
C MET A 46 -10.25 -7.75 -4.10
N GLY A 47 -10.71 -8.81 -4.75
CA GLY A 47 -11.19 -10.04 -4.10
C GLY A 47 -10.17 -10.69 -3.16
N ARG A 48 -8.89 -10.81 -3.56
CA ARG A 48 -7.83 -11.39 -2.73
C ARG A 48 -7.57 -10.64 -1.42
N ALA A 49 -7.71 -9.30 -1.42
CA ALA A 49 -7.58 -8.52 -0.20
C ALA A 49 -8.80 -8.70 0.71
N ARG A 50 -10.00 -8.73 0.12
CA ARG A 50 -11.25 -9.02 0.84
C ARG A 50 -11.25 -10.44 1.43
N ALA A 51 -10.76 -11.43 0.68
CA ALA A 51 -10.59 -12.80 1.14
C ALA A 51 -9.62 -12.88 2.32
N THR A 52 -8.52 -12.10 2.30
CA THR A 52 -7.57 -12.03 3.41
C THR A 52 -8.19 -11.41 4.67
N ALA A 53 -9.04 -10.41 4.51
CA ALA A 53 -9.71 -9.75 5.64
C ALA A 53 -10.81 -10.64 6.26
N LYS A 54 -11.44 -11.49 5.47
CA LYS A 54 -12.65 -12.22 5.81
C LYS A 54 -12.56 -12.99 7.14
N PRO A 55 -11.57 -13.88 7.39
CA PRO A 55 -11.49 -14.62 8.65
C PRO A 55 -11.42 -13.70 9.88
N THR A 56 -10.66 -12.61 9.79
CA THR A 56 -10.55 -11.62 10.89
C THR A 56 -11.90 -10.96 11.16
N LEU A 57 -12.57 -10.50 10.12
CA LEU A 57 -13.83 -9.77 10.26
C LEU A 57 -14.96 -10.66 10.79
N GLU A 58 -15.04 -11.91 10.32
CA GLU A 58 -16.01 -12.89 10.78
C GLU A 58 -15.83 -13.22 12.28
N ARG A 59 -14.59 -13.48 12.71
CA ARG A 59 -14.29 -13.79 14.12
C ARG A 59 -14.59 -12.62 15.06
N LEU A 60 -14.29 -11.40 14.62
CA LEU A 60 -14.51 -10.20 15.42
C LEU A 60 -15.94 -9.65 15.32
N HIS A 61 -16.79 -10.24 14.47
CA HIS A 61 -18.13 -9.71 14.15
C HIS A 61 -18.06 -8.23 13.73
N ARG A 62 -17.10 -7.90 12.86
CA ARG A 62 -16.83 -6.55 12.34
C ARG A 62 -16.95 -6.50 10.84
N GLU A 63 -17.11 -5.29 10.33
CA GLU A 63 -17.08 -4.98 8.90
C GLU A 63 -15.86 -4.11 8.57
N ALA A 64 -15.46 -4.12 7.31
CA ALA A 64 -14.43 -3.24 6.78
C ALA A 64 -15.04 -2.28 5.76
N GLU A 65 -14.67 -1.00 5.84
CA GLU A 65 -15.00 -0.02 4.81
C GLU A 65 -14.17 -0.30 3.57
N VAL A 66 -14.83 -0.43 2.40
CA VAL A 66 -14.14 -0.57 1.12
C VAL A 66 -13.68 0.79 0.64
N LEU A 67 -12.38 0.93 0.40
CA LEU A 67 -11.80 2.16 -0.14
C LEU A 67 -11.21 1.87 -1.52
N ASP A 68 -11.77 2.50 -2.56
CA ASP A 68 -11.38 2.23 -3.95
C ASP A 68 -9.90 2.48 -4.22
N TRP A 69 -9.32 3.50 -3.59
CA TRP A 69 -7.90 3.83 -3.74
C TRP A 69 -6.95 2.78 -3.12
N LEU A 70 -7.45 1.86 -2.27
CA LEU A 70 -6.65 0.75 -1.71
C LEU A 70 -6.38 -0.39 -2.71
N HIS A 71 -6.81 -0.30 -3.97
CA HIS A 71 -6.45 -1.28 -5.00
C HIS A 71 -4.92 -1.37 -5.21
N GLU A 72 -4.42 -2.45 -5.84
CA GLU A 72 -2.98 -2.57 -6.13
C GLU A 72 -2.49 -1.38 -6.97
N PHE A 73 -1.25 -0.98 -6.72
CA PHE A 73 -0.60 0.13 -7.43
C PHE A 73 -0.56 -0.14 -8.94
N ARG A 74 -1.36 0.61 -9.71
CA ARG A 74 -1.56 0.41 -11.16
C ARG A 74 -0.64 1.27 -12.03
N GLY A 75 0.37 1.91 -11.43
CA GLY A 75 1.38 2.65 -12.19
C GLY A 75 2.28 1.69 -12.99
N TYR A 76 2.82 2.17 -14.10
CA TYR A 76 3.84 1.48 -14.84
C TYR A 76 5.07 2.35 -15.03
N ALA A 77 6.23 1.71 -15.05
CA ALA A 77 7.51 2.27 -15.45
C ALA A 77 7.80 1.90 -16.91
N VAL A 78 8.75 2.60 -17.53
CA VAL A 78 9.26 2.26 -18.87
C VAL A 78 10.62 1.58 -18.70
N ASP A 79 10.75 0.37 -19.21
CA ASP A 79 12.01 -0.38 -19.19
C ASP A 79 13.07 0.37 -19.99
N PRO A 80 14.22 0.71 -19.38
CA PRO A 80 15.25 1.53 -20.04
C PRO A 80 15.98 0.80 -21.17
N PHE A 81 15.88 -0.52 -21.26
CA PHE A 81 16.55 -1.33 -22.29
C PHE A 81 15.63 -1.67 -23.45
N THR A 82 14.34 -1.88 -23.19
CA THR A 82 13.37 -2.34 -24.21
C THR A 82 12.36 -1.28 -24.61
N GLY A 83 12.16 -0.23 -23.78
CA GLY A 83 11.11 0.76 -23.96
C GLY A 83 9.70 0.26 -23.62
N GLU A 84 9.58 -0.97 -23.13
CA GLU A 84 8.30 -1.57 -22.78
C GLU A 84 7.76 -1.11 -21.42
N ARG A 85 6.44 -1.18 -21.28
CA ARG A 85 5.81 -0.97 -19.98
C ARG A 85 6.12 -2.11 -19.03
N ARG A 86 6.54 -1.76 -17.82
CA ARG A 86 6.81 -2.73 -16.76
C ARG A 86 6.14 -2.37 -15.45
N CYS A 87 5.90 -3.38 -14.65
CA CYS A 87 5.57 -3.21 -13.24
C CYS A 87 6.74 -2.48 -12.56
N PRO A 88 6.51 -1.38 -11.84
CA PRO A 88 7.58 -0.50 -11.37
C PRO A 88 8.63 -1.18 -10.47
N TRP A 89 8.23 -2.17 -9.69
CA TRP A 89 9.13 -2.95 -8.82
C TRP A 89 9.78 -4.17 -9.49
N ASN A 90 9.56 -4.35 -10.80
CA ASN A 90 10.20 -5.42 -11.59
C ASN A 90 11.28 -4.89 -12.53
N LEU A 91 11.86 -3.74 -12.22
CA LEU A 91 13.00 -3.20 -12.96
C LEU A 91 14.28 -3.99 -12.65
N ALA A 92 15.15 -4.16 -13.64
CA ALA A 92 16.38 -4.89 -13.48
C ALA A 92 17.33 -4.23 -12.47
N PRO A 93 17.77 -4.93 -11.40
CA PRO A 93 18.63 -4.35 -10.36
C PRO A 93 19.91 -3.74 -10.90
N GLN A 94 20.54 -4.33 -11.93
CA GLN A 94 21.75 -3.80 -12.56
C GLN A 94 21.57 -2.39 -13.16
N TYR A 95 20.34 -1.95 -13.39
CA TYR A 95 20.03 -0.61 -13.84
C TYR A 95 19.78 0.32 -12.65
N TRP A 96 18.68 0.09 -11.89
CA TRP A 96 18.21 1.04 -10.91
C TRP A 96 19.19 1.25 -9.73
N THR A 97 19.99 0.24 -9.37
CA THR A 97 21.00 0.36 -8.29
C THR A 97 22.12 1.35 -8.60
N LYS A 98 22.26 1.77 -9.85
CA LYS A 98 23.29 2.73 -10.29
C LYS A 98 22.75 4.15 -10.48
N GLN A 99 21.46 4.37 -10.26
CA GLN A 99 20.80 5.66 -10.46
C GLN A 99 20.61 6.35 -9.12
N ALA A 100 21.46 7.33 -8.80
CA ALA A 100 21.44 8.02 -7.51
C ALA A 100 20.11 8.76 -7.25
N ASP A 101 19.53 9.35 -8.29
CA ASP A 101 18.27 10.09 -8.25
C ASP A 101 17.05 9.20 -7.92
N LEU A 102 17.12 7.90 -8.22
CA LEU A 102 16.07 6.96 -7.82
C LEU A 102 16.01 6.72 -6.29
N TYR A 103 17.08 7.06 -5.56
CA TYR A 103 17.11 6.97 -4.10
C TYR A 103 16.73 8.29 -3.41
N ASP A 104 16.71 9.40 -4.16
CA ASP A 104 16.30 10.68 -3.63
C ASP A 104 14.79 10.74 -3.42
N PRO A 105 14.29 11.19 -2.26
CA PRO A 105 12.86 11.21 -1.91
C PRO A 105 11.97 12.00 -2.88
N GLU A 106 12.54 12.92 -3.65
CA GLU A 106 11.80 13.78 -4.58
C GLU A 106 12.21 13.55 -6.04
N ALA A 107 13.52 13.40 -6.31
CA ALA A 107 14.05 13.30 -7.66
C ALA A 107 13.62 12.02 -8.40
N TRP A 108 13.32 10.92 -7.70
CA TRP A 108 12.85 9.67 -8.32
C TRP A 108 11.68 9.87 -9.29
N ARG A 109 10.82 10.85 -9.01
CA ARG A 109 9.60 11.14 -9.79
C ARG A 109 9.91 11.65 -11.19
N THR A 110 11.01 12.38 -11.34
CA THR A 110 11.45 12.99 -12.61
C THR A 110 12.41 12.10 -13.39
N HIS A 111 12.86 10.99 -12.80
CA HIS A 111 13.69 10.03 -13.52
C HIS A 111 12.94 9.44 -14.73
N SER A 112 13.61 9.31 -15.87
CA SER A 112 13.01 8.99 -17.17
C SER A 112 12.15 7.72 -17.16
N ILE A 113 12.52 6.69 -16.39
CA ILE A 113 11.76 5.43 -16.30
C ILE A 113 10.36 5.62 -15.68
N TYR A 114 10.20 6.58 -14.77
CA TYR A 114 8.91 6.87 -14.13
C TYR A 114 8.19 8.05 -14.79
N ALA A 115 8.93 9.05 -15.23
CA ALA A 115 8.36 10.22 -15.91
C ALA A 115 7.70 9.85 -17.26
N ALA A 116 8.23 8.86 -17.98
CA ALA A 116 7.63 8.33 -19.20
C ALA A 116 6.42 7.41 -18.94
N GLY A 117 6.19 7.03 -17.68
CA GLY A 117 5.11 6.15 -17.26
C GLY A 117 4.00 6.89 -16.51
N THR A 118 3.33 6.17 -15.61
CA THR A 118 2.23 6.72 -14.80
C THR A 118 2.48 6.63 -13.30
N VAL A 119 3.71 6.27 -12.89
CA VAL A 119 4.05 6.02 -11.48
C VAL A 119 3.78 7.25 -10.62
N GLY A 120 4.24 8.44 -11.05
CA GLY A 120 4.04 9.67 -10.28
C GLY A 120 2.57 10.00 -10.04
N ARG A 121 1.73 9.90 -11.07
CA ARG A 121 0.27 10.16 -10.95
C ARG A 121 -0.40 9.18 -9.99
N VAL A 122 -0.12 7.88 -10.13
CA VAL A 122 -0.74 6.84 -9.27
C VAL A 122 -0.23 6.97 -7.82
N TYR A 123 1.01 7.40 -7.63
CA TYR A 123 1.53 7.74 -6.31
C TYR A 123 0.72 8.89 -5.69
N ASP A 124 0.49 9.98 -6.43
CA ASP A 124 -0.28 11.13 -5.94
C ASP A 124 -1.71 10.74 -5.56
N GLU A 125 -2.38 9.92 -6.36
CA GLU A 125 -3.72 9.39 -6.06
C GLU A 125 -3.71 8.55 -4.76
N THR A 126 -2.68 7.72 -4.59
CA THR A 126 -2.51 6.87 -3.40
C THR A 126 -2.32 7.69 -2.13
N VAL A 127 -1.39 8.66 -2.18
CA VAL A 127 -1.06 9.45 -0.99
C VAL A 127 -2.18 10.43 -0.63
N ALA A 128 -2.91 10.96 -1.62
CA ALA A 128 -4.10 11.76 -1.37
C ALA A 128 -5.19 10.95 -0.64
N GLY A 129 -5.40 9.70 -1.05
CA GLY A 129 -6.33 8.79 -0.37
C GLY A 129 -5.90 8.50 1.08
N LEU A 130 -4.59 8.26 1.30
CA LEU A 130 -4.05 8.05 2.63
C LEU A 130 -4.20 9.31 3.51
N ASP A 131 -3.84 10.49 3.00
CA ASP A 131 -3.93 11.74 3.75
C ASP A 131 -5.39 12.06 4.11
N ALA A 132 -6.33 11.84 3.18
CA ALA A 132 -7.75 12.00 3.46
C ALA A 132 -8.25 11.02 4.55
N LEU A 133 -7.76 9.78 4.54
CA LEU A 133 -8.08 8.81 5.58
C LEU A 133 -7.50 9.24 6.93
N LEU A 134 -6.25 9.68 6.99
CA LEU A 134 -5.60 10.11 8.24
C LEU A 134 -6.25 11.38 8.81
N ALA A 135 -6.73 12.28 7.96
CA ALA A 135 -7.49 13.45 8.37
C ALA A 135 -8.77 13.09 9.15
N ARG A 136 -9.42 11.96 8.85
CA ARG A 136 -10.57 11.43 9.63
C ARG A 136 -10.21 11.10 11.09
N TYR A 137 -8.92 10.93 11.37
CA TYR A 137 -8.36 10.65 12.71
C TYR A 137 -7.68 11.87 13.32
N GLY A 138 -7.82 13.04 12.71
CA GLY A 138 -7.24 14.29 13.19
C GLY A 138 -5.79 14.54 12.76
N TYR A 139 -5.23 13.71 11.88
CA TYR A 139 -3.88 13.89 11.35
C TYR A 139 -3.92 14.55 9.97
N VAL A 140 -3.58 15.83 9.89
CA VAL A 140 -3.60 16.61 8.66
C VAL A 140 -2.18 16.81 8.14
N ARG A 141 -1.96 16.48 6.86
CA ARG A 141 -0.66 16.65 6.20
C ARG A 141 -0.29 18.11 6.07
N ASP A 142 0.94 18.46 6.48
CA ASP A 142 1.54 19.79 6.32
C ASP A 142 2.99 19.63 5.84
N GLY A 143 3.20 19.77 4.55
CA GLY A 143 4.50 19.48 3.93
C GLY A 143 4.93 18.04 4.16
N LYS A 144 6.03 17.84 4.92
CA LYS A 144 6.60 16.49 5.19
C LYS A 144 6.14 15.88 6.52
N ILE A 145 5.30 16.57 7.29
CA ILE A 145 4.82 16.11 8.60
C ILE A 145 3.30 16.04 8.65
N TYR A 146 2.77 15.40 9.70
CA TYR A 146 1.35 15.47 10.04
C TYR A 146 1.17 16.31 11.29
N ARG A 147 0.29 17.30 11.21
CA ARG A 147 -0.19 18.04 12.38
C ARG A 147 -1.40 17.35 12.98
N TYR A 148 -1.57 17.48 14.26
CA TYR A 148 -2.73 16.99 15.00
C TYR A 148 -2.99 17.94 16.19
N GLU A 149 -4.24 18.14 16.55
CA GLU A 149 -4.64 18.92 17.73
C GLU A 149 -4.65 18.03 18.97
N GLU A 150 -5.21 16.82 18.85
CA GLU A 150 -5.27 15.84 19.92
C GLU A 150 -4.68 14.50 19.46
N SER A 151 -3.78 13.94 20.28
CA SER A 151 -3.25 12.62 19.99
C SER A 151 -4.32 11.55 20.24
N ASN A 152 -4.33 10.50 19.41
CA ASN A 152 -5.17 9.34 19.64
C ASN A 152 -4.35 8.04 19.63
N SER A 153 -4.85 7.02 20.31
CA SER A 153 -4.24 5.70 20.40
C SER A 153 -4.87 4.67 19.44
N ALA A 154 -5.71 5.12 18.51
CA ALA A 154 -6.41 4.24 17.58
C ALA A 154 -5.43 3.36 16.79
N THR A 155 -5.79 2.10 16.62
CA THR A 155 -5.16 1.18 15.66
C THR A 155 -6.12 0.99 14.51
N ILE A 156 -5.67 1.21 13.27
CA ILE A 156 -6.44 0.92 12.05
C ILE A 156 -5.73 -0.15 11.24
N ALA A 157 -6.50 -0.97 10.51
CA ALA A 157 -5.98 -2.01 9.65
C ALA A 157 -6.41 -1.79 8.21
N LEU A 158 -5.45 -1.79 7.29
CA LEU A 158 -5.65 -1.59 5.85
C LEU A 158 -5.29 -2.89 5.13
N PHE A 159 -6.28 -3.66 4.67
CA PHE A 159 -6.05 -4.84 3.84
C PHE A 159 -5.86 -4.44 2.39
N CYS A 160 -4.65 -4.55 1.89
CA CYS A 160 -4.27 -4.01 0.59
C CYS A 160 -3.21 -4.86 -0.13
N HIS A 161 -2.27 -4.23 -0.82
CA HIS A 161 -1.34 -4.87 -1.75
C HIS A 161 0.09 -4.39 -1.53
N PHE A 162 1.05 -5.03 -2.21
CA PHE A 162 2.47 -4.74 -2.04
C PHE A 162 2.85 -3.34 -2.55
N GLY A 163 2.65 -3.07 -3.82
CA GLY A 163 3.09 -1.81 -4.43
C GLY A 163 2.44 -0.58 -3.79
N LEU A 164 1.13 -0.68 -3.50
CA LEU A 164 0.38 0.35 -2.79
C LEU A 164 0.89 0.54 -1.36
N GLY A 165 1.13 -0.56 -0.64
CA GLY A 165 1.64 -0.52 0.74
C GLY A 165 2.98 0.18 0.82
N MET A 166 3.89 -0.09 -0.12
CA MET A 166 5.19 0.58 -0.20
C MET A 166 5.04 2.07 -0.54
N ALA A 167 4.10 2.45 -1.41
CA ALA A 167 3.81 3.85 -1.70
C ALA A 167 3.32 4.62 -0.45
N MET A 168 2.43 4.01 0.33
CA MET A 168 1.99 4.58 1.62
C MET A 168 3.16 4.74 2.60
N ILE A 169 4.01 3.72 2.74
CA ILE A 169 5.18 3.77 3.63
C ILE A 169 6.16 4.84 3.16
N SER A 170 6.48 4.90 1.86
CA SER A 170 7.31 5.95 1.26
C SER A 170 6.86 7.35 1.68
N HIS A 171 5.57 7.62 1.56
CA HIS A 171 4.96 8.90 1.93
C HIS A 171 5.06 9.20 3.43
N LEU A 172 4.78 8.19 4.26
CA LEU A 172 4.77 8.36 5.73
C LEU A 172 6.15 8.64 6.30
N ILE A 173 7.20 7.99 5.78
CA ILE A 173 8.56 8.10 6.32
C ILE A 173 9.49 8.99 5.47
N GLY A 174 9.00 9.52 4.34
CA GLY A 174 9.74 10.48 3.51
C GLY A 174 10.95 9.90 2.78
N VAL A 175 10.86 8.66 2.31
CA VAL A 175 11.92 8.00 1.51
C VAL A 175 11.47 7.80 0.07
N SER A 176 12.43 7.60 -0.83
CA SER A 176 12.12 7.27 -2.22
C SER A 176 11.29 5.99 -2.31
N LEU A 177 10.28 6.00 -3.18
CA LEU A 177 9.47 4.82 -3.47
C LEU A 177 10.31 3.65 -4.04
N THR A 178 11.31 3.95 -4.86
CA THR A 178 12.22 2.95 -5.45
C THR A 178 13.02 2.20 -4.37
N ALA A 179 13.35 2.85 -3.27
CA ALA A 179 14.09 2.22 -2.18
C ALA A 179 13.27 1.17 -1.40
N LEU A 180 11.95 1.17 -1.56
CA LEU A 180 11.02 0.26 -0.89
C LEU A 180 10.46 -0.84 -1.81
N TRP A 181 10.61 -0.68 -3.11
CA TRP A 181 10.15 -1.65 -4.12
C TRP A 181 11.13 -2.76 -4.45
#